data_513b8ec0e47bc1deb124a7fd87e568d0
#
_entry.id   513b8ec0e47bc1deb124a7fd87e568d0
#
_cell.length_a   1.000
_cell.length_b   1.000
_cell.length_c   1.000
_cell.angle_alpha   90.00
_cell.angle_beta   90.00
_cell.angle_gamma   90.00
#
_symmetry.space_group_name_H-M   'P 1'
#
loop_
_entity.id
_entity.type
_entity.pdbx_description
1 polymer ?
#
loop_
_entity_poly.entity_id
_entity_poly.type
_entity_poly.pdbx_seq_one_letter_code
_entity_poly.pdbx_strand_id
1 'polypeptide(L)' 'MQTVFVQVKCKLGQVYNVAEEAIETVEKISEIYSTSGQYDLLIKCYLNDGEDIGHFINDKIQTLSGVKDTYTLITFKAFS' A
#
# COMPACT_ATOMS: atom_id res chain seq x y z
N MET A 1 -1.39 -14.22 10.15
CA MET A 1 -0.93 -12.99 9.50
C MET A 1 -1.47 -12.92 8.07
N GLN A 2 -2.01 -11.79 7.68
CA GLN A 2 -2.54 -11.59 6.34
C GLN A 2 -1.55 -10.77 5.51
N THR A 3 -1.24 -11.23 4.30
CA THR A 3 -0.40 -10.48 3.37
C THR A 3 -1.29 -9.78 2.35
N VAL A 4 -1.11 -8.49 2.20
CA VAL A 4 -1.90 -7.65 1.30
C VAL A 4 -0.95 -6.83 0.44
N PHE A 5 -1.23 -6.77 -0.85
CA PHE A 5 -0.50 -5.88 -1.76
C PHE A 5 -1.41 -4.73 -2.15
N VAL A 6 -0.85 -3.54 -2.16
CA VAL A 6 -1.60 -2.33 -2.56
C VAL A 6 -0.84 -1.65 -3.67
N GLN A 7 -1.49 -1.50 -4.82
CA GLN A 7 -0.96 -0.69 -5.92
C GLN A 7 -1.50 0.71 -5.74
N VAL A 8 -0.60 1.70 -5.80
CA VAL A 8 -0.97 3.09 -5.53
C VAL A 8 -0.69 3.95 -6.74
N LYS A 9 -1.71 4.70 -7.15
CA LYS A 9 -1.57 5.74 -8.16
C LYS A 9 -1.37 7.07 -7.44
N CYS A 10 -0.31 7.77 -7.78
CA CYS A 10 0.02 9.03 -7.14
C CYS A 10 -0.31 10.21 -8.04
N LYS A 11 -0.54 11.37 -7.43
CA LYS A 11 -0.62 12.63 -8.17
C LYS A 11 0.73 12.88 -8.82
N LEU A 12 0.72 13.58 -9.95
CA LEU A 12 1.94 13.86 -10.70
C LEU A 12 3.02 14.49 -9.82
N GLY A 13 4.22 13.93 -9.89
CA GLY A 13 5.37 14.44 -9.16
C GLY A 13 5.41 14.04 -7.69
N GLN A 14 4.46 13.22 -7.21
CA GLN A 14 4.35 12.92 -5.78
C GLN A 14 4.76 11.50 -5.39
N VAL A 15 5.27 10.70 -6.34
CA VAL A 15 5.56 9.29 -6.09
C VAL A 15 6.51 9.10 -4.91
N TYR A 16 7.63 9.79 -4.92
CA TYR A 16 8.62 9.63 -3.85
C TYR A 16 8.16 10.22 -2.52
N ASN A 17 7.40 11.30 -2.56
CA ASN A 17 6.82 11.89 -1.36
C ASN A 17 5.82 10.94 -0.70
N VAL A 18 4.99 10.27 -1.49
CA VAL A 18 4.03 9.28 -0.98
C VAL A 18 4.77 8.10 -0.36
N ALA A 19 5.78 7.57 -1.05
CA ALA A 19 6.57 6.45 -0.54
C ALA A 19 7.24 6.80 0.78
N GLU A 20 7.82 7.98 0.88
CA GLU A 20 8.51 8.44 2.07
C GLU A 20 7.56 8.59 3.25
N GLU A 21 6.42 9.23 3.04
CA GLU A 21 5.39 9.37 4.08
C GLU A 21 4.87 7.99 4.52
N ALA A 22 4.65 7.09 3.57
CA ALA A 22 4.16 5.74 3.87
C ALA A 22 5.15 5.00 4.78
N ILE A 23 6.43 5.04 4.46
CA ILE A 23 7.46 4.38 5.27
C ILE A 23 7.48 4.96 6.70
N GLU A 24 7.32 6.26 6.84
CA GLU A 24 7.38 6.92 8.13
C GLU A 24 6.15 6.67 9.00
N THR A 25 4.96 6.54 8.39
CA THR A 25 3.72 6.58 9.15
C THR A 25 2.95 5.26 9.19
N VAL A 26 3.25 4.31 8.30
CA VAL A 26 2.48 3.06 8.21
C VAL A 26 3.34 1.89 8.63
N GLU A 27 3.13 1.43 9.87
CA GLU A 27 3.95 0.37 10.48
C GLU A 27 3.80 -0.98 9.79
N LYS A 28 2.65 -1.24 9.19
CA LYS A 28 2.34 -2.55 8.59
C LYS A 28 3.03 -2.80 7.25
N ILE A 29 3.69 -1.79 6.70
CA ILE A 29 4.39 -1.93 5.44
C ILE A 29 5.67 -2.73 5.62
N SER A 30 5.81 -3.78 4.81
CA SER A 30 7.02 -4.60 4.78
C SER A 30 7.97 -4.14 3.67
N GLU A 31 7.42 -3.89 2.48
CA GLU A 31 8.20 -3.50 1.31
C GLU A 31 7.41 -2.51 0.49
N ILE A 32 8.12 -1.62 -0.18
CA ILE A 32 7.51 -0.66 -1.08
C ILE A 32 8.42 -0.48 -2.30
N TYR A 33 7.85 -0.57 -3.48
CA TYR A 33 8.58 -0.46 -4.74
C TYR A 33 7.92 0.58 -5.63
N SER A 34 8.74 1.33 -6.36
CA SER A 34 8.21 2.11 -7.48
C SER A 34 8.11 1.20 -8.69
N THR A 35 7.05 1.36 -9.47
CA THR A 35 6.77 0.48 -10.60
C THR A 35 6.41 1.26 -11.85
N SER A 36 6.56 0.61 -12.99
CA SER A 36 6.02 1.12 -14.26
C SER A 36 4.59 0.65 -14.44
N GLY A 37 3.89 1.20 -15.40
CA GLY A 37 2.53 0.78 -15.75
C GLY A 37 1.49 1.73 -15.21
N GLN A 38 0.32 1.21 -14.92
CA GLN A 38 -0.84 2.03 -14.51
C GLN A 38 -0.68 2.62 -13.11
N TYR A 39 0.05 1.93 -12.24
CA TYR A 39 0.25 2.37 -10.87
C TYR A 39 1.72 2.73 -10.64
N ASP A 40 1.95 3.59 -9.67
CA ASP A 40 3.27 4.15 -9.42
C ASP A 40 4.04 3.42 -8.33
N LEU A 41 3.31 2.85 -7.37
CA LEU A 41 3.91 2.12 -6.25
C LEU A 41 3.25 0.78 -6.05
N LEU A 42 4.04 -0.19 -5.60
CA LEU A 42 3.56 -1.48 -5.12
C LEU A 42 3.99 -1.62 -3.67
N ILE A 43 3.01 -1.76 -2.78
CA ILE A 43 3.24 -1.81 -1.34
C ILE A 43 2.84 -3.19 -0.84
N LYS A 44 3.73 -3.83 -0.06
CA LYS A 44 3.43 -5.09 0.60
C LYS A 44 3.21 -4.83 2.09
N CYS A 45 2.06 -5.25 2.60
CA CYS A 45 1.69 -5.07 4.00
C CYS A 45 1.41 -6.40 4.67
N TYR A 46 1.77 -6.49 5.96
CA TYR A 46 1.39 -7.62 6.80
C TYR A 46 0.41 -7.12 7.86
N LEU A 47 -0.79 -7.69 7.85
CA LEU A 47 -1.81 -7.37 8.84
C LEU A 47 -2.03 -8.57 9.75
N ASN A 48 -2.49 -8.32 10.96
CA ASN A 48 -2.85 -9.38 11.90
C ASN A 48 -4.11 -10.11 11.40
N ASP A 49 -4.23 -11.38 11.76
CA ASP A 49 -5.42 -12.14 11.45
C ASP A 49 -6.63 -11.47 12.10
N GLY A 50 -7.71 -11.34 11.33
CA GLY A 50 -8.92 -10.69 11.79
C GLY A 50 -8.91 -9.17 11.71
N GLU A 51 -7.79 -8.56 11.37
CA GLU A 51 -7.71 -7.12 11.16
C GLU A 51 -8.49 -6.74 9.90
N ASP A 52 -9.25 -5.64 9.96
CA ASP A 52 -10.09 -5.19 8.84
C ASP A 52 -9.23 -4.54 7.76
N ILE A 53 -9.06 -5.25 6.65
CA ILE A 53 -8.22 -4.80 5.54
C ILE A 53 -8.76 -3.50 4.93
N GLY A 54 -10.07 -3.42 4.71
CA GLY A 54 -10.70 -2.24 4.13
C GLY A 54 -10.48 -0.99 4.98
N HIS A 55 -10.63 -1.12 6.30
CA HIS A 55 -10.38 -0.04 7.23
C HIS A 55 -8.92 0.41 7.18
N PHE A 56 -7.99 -0.56 7.18
CA PHE A 56 -6.57 -0.25 7.11
C PHE A 56 -6.24 0.54 5.85
N ILE A 57 -6.72 0.08 4.68
CA ILE A 57 -6.46 0.75 3.41
C ILE A 57 -7.03 2.18 3.43
N ASN A 58 -8.27 2.31 3.86
CA ASN A 58 -8.94 3.61 3.90
C ASN A 58 -8.25 4.60 4.84
N ASP A 59 -7.88 4.14 6.02
CA ASP A 59 -7.37 5.02 7.06
C ASP A 59 -5.87 5.31 6.96
N LYS A 60 -5.09 4.36 6.44
CA LYS A 60 -3.63 4.46 6.47
C LYS A 60 -3.01 4.68 5.10
N ILE A 61 -3.60 4.15 4.04
CA ILE A 61 -3.04 4.26 2.70
C ILE A 61 -3.69 5.38 1.90
N GLN A 62 -5.02 5.38 1.86
CA GLN A 62 -5.74 6.37 1.03
C GLN A 62 -5.67 7.78 1.59
N THR A 63 -5.29 7.92 2.84
CA THR A 63 -5.12 9.24 3.48
C THR A 63 -3.73 9.82 3.31
N LEU A 64 -2.79 9.08 2.74
CA LEU A 64 -1.45 9.61 2.47
C LEU A 64 -1.55 10.77 1.46
N SER A 65 -0.79 11.83 1.74
CA SER A 65 -0.78 13.00 0.87
C SER A 65 -0.24 12.63 -0.50
N GLY A 66 -0.95 13.02 -1.55
CA GLY A 66 -0.52 12.74 -2.92
C GLY A 66 -1.05 11.45 -3.52
N VAL A 67 -1.79 10.64 -2.76
CA VAL A 67 -2.43 9.44 -3.31
C VAL A 67 -3.66 9.86 -4.13
N LYS A 68 -3.74 9.30 -5.34
CA LYS A 68 -4.85 9.56 -6.24
C LYS A 68 -5.82 8.39 -6.30
N ASP A 69 -5.29 7.16 -6.30
CA ASP A 69 -6.10 5.95 -6.42
C ASP A 69 -5.32 4.76 -5.87
N THR A 70 -6.04 3.72 -5.44
CA THR A 70 -5.43 2.50 -4.92
C THR A 70 -6.14 1.29 -5.49
N TYR A 71 -5.39 0.20 -5.62
CA TYR A 71 -5.94 -1.09 -6.02
C TYR A 71 -5.35 -2.16 -5.11
N THR A 72 -6.19 -2.75 -4.28
CA THR A 72 -5.76 -3.71 -3.25
C THR A 72 -5.88 -5.14 -3.77
N LEU A 73 -4.81 -5.91 -3.57
CA LEU A 73 -4.78 -7.33 -3.89
C LEU A 73 -4.72 -8.10 -2.58
N ILE A 74 -5.79 -8.83 -2.28
CA ILE A 74 -5.84 -9.70 -1.10
C ILE A 74 -5.31 -11.06 -1.53
N THR A 75 -4.33 -11.56 -0.80
CA THR A 75 -3.73 -12.87 -1.13
C THR A 75 -4.47 -13.98 -0.39
N PHE A 76 -4.50 -15.16 -0.98
CA PHE A 76 -5.12 -16.33 -0.35
C PHE A 76 -4.08 -17.26 0.25
N LYS A 77 -3.02 -17.57 -0.50
CA LYS A 77 -2.02 -18.55 -0.06
C LYS A 77 -0.67 -18.26 -0.68
N ALA A 78 0.35 -18.29 0.15
CA ALA A 78 1.73 -18.23 -0.32
C ALA A 78 2.19 -19.65 -0.66
N PHE A 79 2.76 -19.83 -1.84
CA PHE A 79 3.31 -21.13 -2.28
C PHE A 79 4.80 -21.26 -2.05
N SER A 80 5.44 -20.18 -1.66
CA SER A 80 6.86 -20.23 -1.34
C SER A 80 7.23 -19.12 -0.38
#